data_3f9578dc1eed24e20386c5bcac730c3f
#
_entry.id   3f9578dc1eed24e20386c5bcac730c3f
#
_cell.length_a   1.000
_cell.length_b   1.000
_cell.length_c   1.000
_cell.angle_alpha   90.00
_cell.angle_beta   90.00
_cell.angle_gamma   90.00
#
_symmetry.space_group_name_H-M   'P 1'
#
loop_
_entity.id
_entity.type
_entity.pdbx_description
1 polymer ?
#
loop_
_entity_poly.entity_id
_entity_poly.type
_entity_poly.pdbx_seq_one_letter_code
_entity_poly.pdbx_strand_id
1 'polypeptide(L)'
;LHCIGWSGSFIVSAILITLIIPLAWMLKAPMYQNPNTISTSQPALGFKQVLVIAKNHKPFWFLALGFFVCGFQVVFIGIHLPSYLIDHGFNATTGTVFLALVGLFNIVGTYTAGWLGGRYSKPHLLMWLYGLRGIAIIAFLILPLSIWTIYAFGIIMGLLWLSTVPLTNGIVANMFGIKYLTMLSGIVFFTHQVGSFFGGWLGGLNHDLTGNYNAIWIVSIALSAFAVLVHFWVDEEHVIHD
;
A
#
# COMPACT_ATOMS: atom_id res chain seq x y z
N LEU A 1 3.36 7.79 -25.74
CA LEU A 1 1.98 8.16 -26.15
C LEU A 1 1.94 8.75 -27.55
N HIS A 2 2.99 9.47 -28.00
CA HIS A 2 3.00 10.08 -29.36
C HIS A 2 2.97 9.08 -30.51
N CYS A 3 3.46 7.83 -30.32
CA CYS A 3 3.52 6.82 -31.38
C CYS A 3 2.28 5.95 -31.53
N ILE A 4 1.51 5.72 -30.46
CA ILE A 4 0.40 4.73 -30.43
C ILE A 4 -0.93 5.32 -29.95
N GLY A 5 -0.95 6.60 -29.55
CA GLY A 5 -2.14 7.26 -29.00
C GLY A 5 -2.67 6.62 -27.71
N TRP A 6 -3.71 7.20 -27.15
CA TRP A 6 -4.33 6.70 -25.90
C TRP A 6 -4.97 5.30 -26.09
N SER A 7 -5.62 5.06 -27.23
CA SER A 7 -6.24 3.74 -27.54
C SER A 7 -5.20 2.63 -27.62
N GLY A 8 -4.05 2.88 -28.25
CA GLY A 8 -2.96 1.91 -28.33
C GLY A 8 -2.36 1.60 -26.98
N SER A 9 -2.25 2.58 -26.07
CA SER A 9 -1.79 2.36 -24.69
C SER A 9 -2.74 1.43 -23.91
N PHE A 10 -4.05 1.58 -24.07
CA PHE A 10 -5.02 0.67 -23.47
C PHE A 10 -4.94 -0.74 -24.03
N ILE A 11 -4.74 -0.90 -25.35
CA ILE A 11 -4.59 -2.20 -25.99
C ILE A 11 -3.33 -2.90 -25.46
N VAL A 12 -2.19 -2.21 -25.39
CA VAL A 12 -0.94 -2.77 -24.83
C VAL A 12 -1.15 -3.19 -23.38
N SER A 13 -1.79 -2.35 -22.56
CA SER A 13 -2.11 -2.69 -21.16
C SER A 13 -3.02 -3.91 -21.06
N ALA A 14 -4.04 -4.01 -21.91
CA ALA A 14 -4.94 -5.17 -21.96
C ALA A 14 -4.18 -6.46 -22.32
N ILE A 15 -3.27 -6.40 -23.29
CA ILE A 15 -2.43 -7.55 -23.68
C ILE A 15 -1.54 -7.96 -22.50
N LEU A 16 -0.88 -7.02 -21.83
CA LEU A 16 -0.03 -7.30 -20.66
C LEU A 16 -0.82 -7.94 -19.52
N ILE A 17 -2.04 -7.44 -19.25
CA ILE A 17 -2.91 -8.02 -18.22
C ILE A 17 -3.36 -9.44 -18.62
N THR A 18 -3.60 -9.70 -19.91
CA THR A 18 -3.99 -11.03 -20.40
C THR A 18 -2.88 -12.07 -20.16
N LEU A 19 -1.60 -11.66 -20.11
CA LEU A 19 -0.49 -12.57 -19.76
C LEU A 19 -0.57 -13.10 -18.31
N ILE A 20 -1.34 -12.47 -17.44
CA ILE A 20 -1.57 -12.97 -16.07
C ILE A 20 -2.38 -14.29 -16.10
N ILE A 21 -3.25 -14.49 -17.08
CA ILE A 21 -4.11 -15.67 -17.17
C ILE A 21 -3.28 -16.97 -17.27
N PRO A 22 -2.35 -17.14 -18.25
CA PRO A 22 -1.53 -18.35 -18.34
C PRO A 22 -0.60 -18.49 -17.12
N LEU A 23 -0.06 -17.40 -16.57
CA LEU A 23 0.76 -17.45 -15.37
C LEU A 23 -0.05 -17.92 -14.15
N ALA A 24 -1.27 -17.43 -13.97
CA ALA A 24 -2.16 -17.89 -12.91
C ALA A 24 -2.54 -19.37 -13.06
N TRP A 25 -2.70 -19.83 -14.31
CA TRP A 25 -2.98 -21.24 -14.58
C TRP A 25 -1.79 -22.15 -14.27
N MET A 26 -0.57 -21.72 -14.56
CA MET A 26 0.66 -22.42 -14.18
C MET A 26 0.86 -22.49 -12.65
N LEU A 27 0.39 -21.48 -11.93
CA LEU A 27 0.47 -21.42 -10.44
C LEU A 27 -0.68 -22.16 -9.75
N LYS A 28 -1.63 -22.73 -10.52
CA LYS A 28 -2.70 -23.55 -9.97
C LYS A 28 -2.10 -24.80 -9.35
N ALA A 29 -1.79 -24.73 -8.05
CA ALA A 29 -1.38 -25.89 -7.29
C ALA A 29 -2.48 -26.95 -7.37
N PRO A 30 -2.16 -28.23 -7.60
CA PRO A 30 -3.13 -29.28 -7.45
C PRO A 30 -3.70 -29.17 -6.03
N MET A 31 -5.05 -29.16 -5.93
CA MET A 31 -5.70 -29.24 -4.61
C MET A 31 -5.31 -30.61 -4.04
N TYR A 32 -4.25 -30.62 -3.25
CA TYR A 32 -3.87 -31.79 -2.49
C TYR A 32 -4.90 -31.96 -1.37
N GLN A 33 -5.97 -32.66 -1.70
CA GLN A 33 -6.86 -33.20 -0.69
C GLN A 33 -6.11 -34.40 -0.09
N ASN A 34 -5.47 -34.17 1.05
CA ASN A 34 -4.96 -35.28 1.85
C ASN A 34 -6.18 -36.03 2.42
N PRO A 35 -6.51 -37.24 1.92
CA PRO A 35 -7.71 -37.98 2.37
C PRO A 35 -7.58 -38.44 3.82
N ASN A 36 -6.41 -38.34 4.44
CA ASN A 36 -6.12 -38.79 5.80
C ASN A 36 -6.07 -37.66 6.83
N THR A 37 -6.25 -36.41 6.47
CA THR A 37 -6.61 -35.40 7.45
C THR A 37 -8.07 -35.63 7.84
N ILE A 38 -8.29 -36.52 8.78
CA ILE A 38 -9.46 -36.47 9.66
C ILE A 38 -9.33 -35.10 10.33
N SER A 39 -9.95 -34.11 9.68
CA SER A 39 -10.14 -32.82 10.30
C SER A 39 -11.02 -33.09 11.52
N THR A 40 -10.45 -33.06 12.70
CA THR A 40 -11.18 -32.65 13.89
C THR A 40 -11.61 -31.21 13.60
N SER A 41 -12.59 -31.08 12.73
CA SER A 41 -13.15 -29.81 12.36
C SER A 41 -14.02 -29.37 13.51
N GLN A 42 -13.42 -28.59 14.40
CA GLN A 42 -14.25 -27.67 15.16
C GLN A 42 -15.10 -26.87 14.18
N PRO A 43 -16.38 -26.67 14.46
CA PRO A 43 -17.26 -25.94 13.55
C PRO A 43 -16.65 -24.56 13.32
N ALA A 44 -16.31 -24.30 12.06
CA ALA A 44 -15.74 -23.02 11.68
C ALA A 44 -16.63 -21.89 12.18
N LEU A 45 -16.06 -20.92 12.87
CA LEU A 45 -16.77 -19.73 13.31
C LEU A 45 -17.54 -19.11 12.13
N GLY A 46 -18.80 -18.78 12.37
CA GLY A 46 -19.63 -18.13 11.37
C GLY A 46 -19.09 -16.73 11.03
N PHE A 47 -19.36 -16.27 9.83
CA PHE A 47 -18.95 -14.93 9.34
C PHE A 47 -19.23 -13.82 10.36
N LYS A 48 -20.44 -13.80 10.94
CA LYS A 48 -20.84 -12.78 11.95
C LYS A 48 -19.98 -12.84 13.21
N GLN A 49 -19.62 -14.03 13.66
CA GLN A 49 -18.80 -14.21 14.87
C GLN A 49 -17.40 -13.66 14.66
N VAL A 50 -16.77 -13.96 13.52
CA VAL A 50 -15.44 -13.44 13.20
C VAL A 50 -15.44 -11.91 13.07
N LEU A 51 -16.48 -11.33 12.46
CA LEU A 51 -16.64 -9.86 12.43
C LEU A 51 -16.76 -9.25 13.82
N VAL A 52 -17.48 -9.88 14.74
CA VAL A 52 -17.59 -9.41 16.12
C VAL A 52 -16.24 -9.48 16.83
N ILE A 53 -15.48 -10.57 16.64
CA ILE A 53 -14.13 -10.72 17.18
C ILE A 53 -13.22 -9.60 16.63
N ALA A 54 -13.17 -9.42 15.31
CA ALA A 54 -12.36 -8.39 14.67
C ALA A 54 -12.77 -6.98 15.10
N LYS A 55 -14.07 -6.70 15.25
CA LYS A 55 -14.57 -5.41 15.72
C LYS A 55 -14.06 -5.07 17.12
N ASN A 56 -13.95 -6.04 17.99
CA ASN A 56 -13.50 -5.85 19.38
C ASN A 56 -11.97 -5.95 19.54
N HIS A 57 -11.24 -6.33 18.49
CA HIS A 57 -9.81 -6.49 18.53
C HIS A 57 -9.10 -5.19 18.12
N LYS A 58 -8.60 -4.45 19.11
CA LYS A 58 -7.96 -3.13 18.89
C LYS A 58 -6.78 -3.16 17.92
N PRO A 59 -5.82 -4.13 17.99
CA PRO A 59 -4.71 -4.18 17.05
C PRO A 59 -5.13 -4.25 15.58
N PHE A 60 -6.25 -4.90 15.27
CA PHE A 60 -6.81 -4.94 13.92
C PHE A 60 -7.19 -3.54 13.41
N TRP A 61 -7.78 -2.70 14.27
CA TRP A 61 -8.14 -1.34 13.89
C TRP A 61 -6.94 -0.41 13.80
N PHE A 62 -5.92 -0.61 14.64
CA PHE A 62 -4.66 0.11 14.49
C PHE A 62 -3.97 -0.21 13.17
N LEU A 63 -3.96 -1.49 12.75
CA LEU A 63 -3.49 -1.90 11.44
C LEU A 63 -4.30 -1.23 10.31
N ALA A 64 -5.63 -1.22 10.41
CA ALA A 64 -6.51 -0.61 9.44
C ALA A 64 -6.29 0.91 9.33
N LEU A 65 -6.10 1.61 10.46
CA LEU A 65 -5.76 3.04 10.50
C LEU A 65 -4.40 3.34 9.87
N GLY A 66 -3.40 2.51 10.13
CA GLY A 66 -2.11 2.64 9.44
C GLY A 66 -2.24 2.44 7.93
N PHE A 67 -3.07 1.50 7.50
CA PHE A 67 -3.27 1.25 6.08
C PHE A 67 -4.11 2.34 5.38
N PHE A 68 -4.98 3.06 6.12
CA PHE A 68 -5.59 4.31 5.66
C PHE A 68 -4.51 5.34 5.26
N VAL A 69 -3.47 5.51 6.08
CA VAL A 69 -2.36 6.43 5.78
C VAL A 69 -1.65 6.03 4.48
N CYS A 70 -1.45 4.73 4.26
CA CYS A 70 -0.90 4.25 2.99
C CYS A 70 -1.73 4.75 1.81
N GLY A 71 -3.04 4.53 1.83
CA GLY A 71 -3.94 4.97 0.78
C GLY A 71 -3.87 6.47 0.51
N PHE A 72 -3.91 7.28 1.57
CA PHE A 72 -3.79 8.72 1.47
C PHE A 72 -2.51 9.15 0.73
N GLN A 73 -1.36 8.65 1.16
CA GLN A 73 -0.06 9.06 0.60
C GLN A 73 0.14 8.56 -0.83
N VAL A 74 -0.23 7.31 -1.11
CA VAL A 74 -0.09 6.71 -2.43
C VAL A 74 -0.89 7.50 -3.46
N VAL A 75 -2.13 7.84 -3.16
CA VAL A 75 -3.00 8.55 -4.11
C VAL A 75 -2.64 10.03 -4.16
N PHE A 76 -2.36 10.68 -3.04
CA PHE A 76 -1.90 12.07 -3.05
C PHE A 76 -0.64 12.24 -3.92
N ILE A 77 0.41 11.48 -3.66
CA ILE A 77 1.67 11.58 -4.42
C ILE A 77 1.47 11.14 -5.87
N GLY A 78 0.77 10.03 -6.11
CA GLY A 78 0.57 9.51 -7.45
C GLY A 78 -0.19 10.43 -8.39
N ILE A 79 -1.19 11.15 -7.87
CA ILE A 79 -2.02 12.07 -8.66
C ILE A 79 -1.43 13.47 -8.73
N HIS A 80 -0.98 14.02 -7.59
CA HIS A 80 -0.66 15.44 -7.49
C HIS A 80 0.81 15.78 -7.70
N LEU A 81 1.75 14.84 -7.54
CA LEU A 81 3.16 15.13 -7.79
C LEU A 81 3.46 15.54 -9.23
N PRO A 82 2.89 14.91 -10.28
CA PRO A 82 3.11 15.39 -11.64
C PRO A 82 2.70 16.86 -11.84
N SER A 83 1.55 17.27 -11.28
CA SER A 83 1.09 18.65 -11.31
C SER A 83 2.00 19.58 -10.49
N TYR A 84 2.38 19.16 -9.29
CA TYR A 84 3.35 19.87 -8.45
C TYR A 84 4.67 20.17 -9.18
N LEU A 85 5.17 19.20 -9.96
CA LEU A 85 6.40 19.39 -10.75
C LEU A 85 6.21 20.39 -11.89
N ILE A 86 5.04 20.40 -12.54
CA ILE A 86 4.70 21.38 -13.59
C ILE A 86 4.64 22.78 -12.99
N ASP A 87 4.02 22.96 -11.84
CA ASP A 87 3.94 24.24 -11.12
C ASP A 87 5.33 24.80 -10.76
N HIS A 88 6.33 23.90 -10.61
CA HIS A 88 7.74 24.25 -10.34
C HIS A 88 8.60 24.33 -11.61
N GLY A 89 8.00 24.36 -12.79
CA GLY A 89 8.69 24.58 -14.07
C GLY A 89 9.31 23.32 -14.71
N PHE A 90 9.01 22.12 -14.19
CA PHE A 90 9.43 20.88 -14.83
C PHE A 90 8.43 20.46 -15.93
N ASN A 91 8.92 19.73 -16.93
CA ASN A 91 8.05 19.23 -17.99
C ASN A 91 7.25 17.99 -17.54
N ALA A 92 6.15 17.69 -18.23
CA ALA A 92 5.30 16.55 -17.94
C ALA A 92 6.05 15.19 -18.01
N THR A 93 7.12 15.12 -18.82
CA THR A 93 7.96 13.92 -18.93
C THR A 93 8.65 13.58 -17.61
N THR A 94 9.05 14.60 -16.83
CA THR A 94 9.67 14.38 -15.50
C THR A 94 8.71 13.66 -14.55
N GLY A 95 7.44 14.07 -14.51
CA GLY A 95 6.40 13.40 -13.73
C GLY A 95 6.13 11.96 -14.20
N THR A 96 6.13 11.75 -15.52
CA THR A 96 5.96 10.41 -16.11
C THR A 96 7.12 9.49 -15.73
N VAL A 97 8.37 9.95 -15.82
CA VAL A 97 9.56 9.17 -15.43
C VAL A 97 9.55 8.89 -13.93
N PHE A 98 9.16 9.86 -13.10
CA PHE A 98 8.98 9.64 -11.67
C PHE A 98 8.03 8.47 -11.40
N LEU A 99 6.82 8.47 -11.99
CA LEU A 99 5.85 7.39 -11.81
C LEU A 99 6.35 6.04 -12.35
N ALA A 100 7.10 6.05 -13.45
CA ALA A 100 7.73 4.84 -13.98
C ALA A 100 8.77 4.26 -13.02
N LEU A 101 9.60 5.13 -12.40
CA LEU A 101 10.55 4.72 -11.36
C LEU A 101 9.83 4.16 -10.13
N VAL A 102 8.76 4.82 -9.66
CA VAL A 102 7.93 4.29 -8.58
C VAL A 102 7.43 2.88 -8.92
N GLY A 103 6.87 2.68 -10.10
CA GLY A 103 6.36 1.38 -10.54
C GLY A 103 7.45 0.30 -10.61
N LEU A 104 8.61 0.62 -11.19
CA LEU A 104 9.73 -0.31 -11.30
C LEU A 104 10.28 -0.73 -9.94
N PHE A 105 10.58 0.23 -9.08
CA PHE A 105 11.15 -0.05 -7.76
C PHE A 105 10.13 -0.63 -6.78
N ASN A 106 8.82 -0.44 -7.02
CA ASN A 106 7.77 -1.08 -6.26
C ASN A 106 7.81 -2.62 -6.34
N ILE A 107 8.24 -3.18 -7.48
CA ILE A 107 8.43 -4.63 -7.62
C ILE A 107 9.48 -5.11 -6.62
N VAL A 108 10.63 -4.43 -6.58
CA VAL A 108 11.74 -4.77 -5.68
C VAL A 108 11.32 -4.59 -4.22
N GLY A 109 10.67 -3.46 -3.90
CA GLY A 109 10.22 -3.14 -2.55
C GLY A 109 9.22 -4.16 -2.01
N THR A 110 8.20 -4.49 -2.80
CA THR A 110 7.15 -5.45 -2.40
C THR A 110 7.72 -6.85 -2.20
N TYR A 111 8.61 -7.31 -3.10
CA TYR A 111 9.29 -8.59 -2.96
C TYR A 111 10.14 -8.63 -1.68
N THR A 112 10.95 -7.60 -1.46
CA THR A 112 11.82 -7.49 -0.27
C THR A 112 11.01 -7.45 1.02
N ALA A 113 9.91 -6.68 1.04
CA ALA A 113 9.02 -6.61 2.20
C ALA A 113 8.37 -7.96 2.51
N GLY A 114 7.91 -8.69 1.50
CA GLY A 114 7.37 -10.04 1.67
C GLY A 114 8.41 -11.01 2.25
N TRP A 115 9.64 -10.97 1.72
CA TRP A 115 10.75 -11.80 2.20
C TRP A 115 11.16 -11.47 3.65
N LEU A 116 11.25 -10.19 3.99
CA LEU A 116 11.54 -9.72 5.36
C LEU A 116 10.41 -10.08 6.33
N GLY A 117 9.13 -9.96 5.88
CA GLY A 117 7.97 -10.31 6.68
C GLY A 117 7.89 -11.79 7.06
N GLY A 118 8.57 -12.67 6.32
CA GLY A 118 8.75 -14.07 6.70
C GLY A 118 9.82 -14.31 7.78
N ARG A 119 10.63 -13.30 8.13
CA ARG A 119 11.79 -13.42 9.05
C ARG A 119 11.72 -12.51 10.26
N TYR A 120 11.08 -11.38 10.12
CA TYR A 120 11.00 -10.33 11.15
C TYR A 120 9.55 -10.00 11.48
N SER A 121 9.33 -9.38 12.62
CA SER A 121 8.02 -8.88 13.04
C SER A 121 7.46 -7.89 12.01
N LYS A 122 6.30 -8.21 11.47
CA LYS A 122 5.65 -7.42 10.42
C LYS A 122 5.20 -6.04 10.92
N PRO A 123 4.66 -5.88 12.15
CA PRO A 123 4.37 -4.57 12.70
C PRO A 123 5.58 -3.65 12.76
N HIS A 124 6.75 -4.16 13.20
CA HIS A 124 7.97 -3.36 13.22
C HIS A 124 8.45 -2.98 11.81
N LEU A 125 8.33 -3.89 10.84
CA LEU A 125 8.65 -3.56 9.44
C LEU A 125 7.71 -2.47 8.89
N LEU A 126 6.41 -2.50 9.25
CA LEU A 126 5.48 -1.43 8.87
C LEU A 126 5.87 -0.08 9.52
N MET A 127 6.26 -0.07 10.79
CA MET A 127 6.77 1.13 11.44
C MET A 127 7.96 1.73 10.67
N TRP A 128 8.94 0.91 10.29
CA TRP A 128 10.07 1.36 9.49
C TRP A 128 9.65 1.88 8.12
N LEU A 129 8.75 1.19 7.42
CA LEU A 129 8.25 1.64 6.11
C LEU A 129 7.57 3.01 6.18
N TYR A 130 6.68 3.23 7.16
CA TYR A 130 6.02 4.52 7.32
C TYR A 130 6.99 5.61 7.80
N GLY A 131 7.92 5.28 8.69
CA GLY A 131 8.96 6.20 9.16
C GLY A 131 9.87 6.64 8.02
N LEU A 132 10.39 5.71 7.24
CA LEU A 132 11.24 5.99 6.07
C LEU A 132 10.48 6.80 5.01
N ARG A 133 9.19 6.54 4.82
CA ARG A 133 8.34 7.30 3.89
C ARG A 133 8.19 8.76 4.37
N GLY A 134 7.96 8.98 5.66
CA GLY A 134 7.92 10.32 6.24
C GLY A 134 9.26 11.06 6.07
N ILE A 135 10.38 10.40 6.34
CA ILE A 135 11.73 10.95 6.14
C ILE A 135 11.97 11.28 4.66
N ALA A 136 11.56 10.41 3.73
CA ALA A 136 11.71 10.65 2.30
C ALA A 136 10.91 11.88 1.84
N ILE A 137 9.69 12.07 2.36
CA ILE A 137 8.87 13.26 2.07
C ILE A 137 9.54 14.53 2.62
N ILE A 138 10.03 14.49 3.86
CA ILE A 138 10.75 15.62 4.47
C ILE A 138 11.99 15.96 3.64
N ALA A 139 12.80 14.97 3.30
CA ALA A 139 13.99 15.16 2.48
C ALA A 139 13.65 15.78 1.11
N PHE A 140 12.60 15.31 0.46
CA PHE A 140 12.13 15.85 -0.82
C PHE A 140 11.74 17.32 -0.74
N LEU A 141 11.13 17.77 0.37
CA LEU A 141 10.70 19.16 0.56
C LEU A 141 11.84 20.11 0.96
N ILE A 142 12.87 19.59 1.64
CA ILE A 142 14.00 20.43 2.13
C ILE A 142 15.11 20.54 1.09
N LEU A 143 15.34 19.47 0.31
CA LEU A 143 16.42 19.46 -0.69
C LEU A 143 16.04 20.35 -1.90
N PRO A 144 17.05 20.96 -2.56
CA PRO A 144 16.81 21.68 -3.80
C PRO A 144 16.08 20.81 -4.84
N LEU A 145 14.99 21.32 -5.37
CA LEU A 145 14.19 20.62 -6.37
C LEU A 145 14.99 20.53 -7.68
N SER A 146 15.40 19.34 -8.03
CA SER A 146 16.16 19.01 -9.24
C SER A 146 15.71 17.69 -9.83
N ILE A 147 16.06 17.41 -11.08
CA ILE A 147 15.76 16.12 -11.72
C ILE A 147 16.28 14.94 -10.87
N TRP A 148 17.47 15.08 -10.30
CA TRP A 148 18.09 14.04 -9.48
C TRP A 148 17.33 13.82 -8.16
N THR A 149 16.90 14.90 -7.50
CA THR A 149 16.10 14.83 -6.26
C THR A 149 14.74 14.17 -6.55
N ILE A 150 14.10 14.55 -7.66
CA ILE A 150 12.81 13.99 -8.08
C ILE A 150 12.92 12.48 -8.36
N TYR A 151 13.94 12.07 -9.12
CA TYR A 151 14.11 10.67 -9.47
C TYR A 151 14.56 9.82 -8.28
N ALA A 152 15.44 10.34 -7.42
CA ALA A 152 15.80 9.69 -6.16
C ALA A 152 14.58 9.49 -5.25
N PHE A 153 13.70 10.51 -5.15
CA PHE A 153 12.45 10.39 -4.43
C PHE A 153 11.53 9.32 -5.05
N GLY A 154 11.46 9.24 -6.39
CA GLY A 154 10.70 8.20 -7.09
C GLY A 154 11.21 6.79 -6.81
N ILE A 155 12.52 6.59 -6.77
CA ILE A 155 13.15 5.30 -6.42
C ILE A 155 12.83 4.92 -4.97
N ILE A 156 13.07 5.83 -4.03
CA ILE A 156 12.83 5.59 -2.60
C ILE A 156 11.34 5.32 -2.35
N MET A 157 10.47 6.17 -2.88
CA MET A 157 9.03 5.97 -2.76
C MET A 157 8.59 4.65 -3.39
N GLY A 158 9.15 4.29 -4.55
CA GLY A 158 8.86 3.00 -5.19
C GLY A 158 9.16 1.82 -4.28
N LEU A 159 10.34 1.79 -3.66
CA LEU A 159 10.71 0.75 -2.69
C LEU A 159 9.76 0.67 -1.50
N LEU A 160 9.17 1.80 -1.09
CA LEU A 160 8.27 1.89 0.06
C LEU A 160 6.78 1.83 -0.31
N TRP A 161 6.42 1.90 -1.62
CA TRP A 161 5.07 2.19 -2.11
C TRP A 161 4.02 1.19 -1.64
N LEU A 162 4.02 -0.02 -2.20
CA LEU A 162 3.10 -1.09 -1.82
C LEU A 162 3.77 -2.18 -0.96
N SER A 163 4.96 -1.93 -0.44
CA SER A 163 5.67 -2.83 0.47
C SER A 163 4.89 -3.10 1.76
N THR A 164 3.93 -2.24 2.10
CA THR A 164 3.01 -2.42 3.21
C THR A 164 1.98 -3.53 2.97
N VAL A 165 1.63 -3.83 1.72
CA VAL A 165 0.55 -4.78 1.37
C VAL A 165 0.84 -6.21 1.85
N PRO A 166 1.99 -6.85 1.50
CA PRO A 166 2.27 -8.21 1.96
C PRO A 166 2.38 -8.31 3.48
N LEU A 167 2.92 -7.28 4.14
CA LEU A 167 3.04 -7.26 5.60
C LEU A 167 1.66 -7.14 6.27
N THR A 168 0.81 -6.25 5.79
CA THR A 168 -0.56 -6.05 6.30
C THR A 168 -1.37 -7.34 6.17
N ASN A 169 -1.35 -7.98 4.99
CA ASN A 169 -2.04 -9.25 4.79
C ASN A 169 -1.45 -10.37 5.66
N GLY A 170 -0.12 -10.38 5.85
CA GLY A 170 0.54 -11.33 6.74
C GLY A 170 0.12 -11.18 8.20
N ILE A 171 -0.06 -9.94 8.70
CA ILE A 171 -0.57 -9.69 10.05
C ILE A 171 -2.02 -10.17 10.18
N VAL A 172 -2.89 -9.86 9.22
CA VAL A 172 -4.28 -10.36 9.23
C VAL A 172 -4.34 -11.87 9.21
N ALA A 173 -3.46 -12.53 8.42
CA ALA A 173 -3.36 -13.98 8.38
C ALA A 173 -2.89 -14.58 9.72
N ASN A 174 -1.94 -13.93 10.40
CA ASN A 174 -1.47 -14.37 11.71
C ASN A 174 -2.55 -14.21 12.79
N MET A 175 -3.25 -13.05 12.81
CA MET A 175 -4.30 -12.78 13.80
C MET A 175 -5.50 -13.71 13.68
N PHE A 176 -5.99 -13.95 12.46
CA PHE A 176 -7.31 -14.58 12.24
C PHE A 176 -7.25 -15.87 11.43
N GLY A 177 -6.08 -16.27 10.97
CA GLY A 177 -5.91 -17.43 10.11
C GLY A 177 -6.23 -17.18 8.64
N ILE A 178 -5.69 -18.04 7.77
CA ILE A 178 -5.84 -17.94 6.30
C ILE A 178 -7.30 -18.05 5.86
N LYS A 179 -8.12 -18.79 6.61
CA LYS A 179 -9.55 -18.99 6.32
C LYS A 179 -10.34 -17.70 6.24
N TYR A 180 -10.02 -16.72 7.09
CA TYR A 180 -10.74 -15.44 7.19
C TYR A 180 -9.97 -14.27 6.56
N LEU A 181 -8.79 -14.54 6.01
CA LEU A 181 -7.89 -13.55 5.43
C LEU A 181 -8.58 -12.66 4.41
N THR A 182 -9.21 -13.22 3.39
CA THR A 182 -9.82 -12.45 2.29
C THR A 182 -10.87 -11.47 2.80
N MET A 183 -11.71 -11.91 3.73
CA MET A 183 -12.79 -11.09 4.28
C MET A 183 -12.24 -9.93 5.11
N LEU A 184 -11.33 -10.22 6.04
CA LEU A 184 -10.80 -9.22 6.96
C LEU A 184 -9.83 -8.27 6.27
N SER A 185 -9.00 -8.78 5.34
CA SER A 185 -8.21 -7.93 4.47
C SER A 185 -9.07 -6.99 3.64
N GLY A 186 -10.27 -7.42 3.20
CA GLY A 186 -11.22 -6.55 2.51
C GLY A 186 -11.61 -5.31 3.34
N ILE A 187 -11.81 -5.48 4.65
CA ILE A 187 -12.11 -4.36 5.57
C ILE A 187 -10.89 -3.42 5.68
N VAL A 188 -9.70 -3.97 5.84
CA VAL A 188 -8.45 -3.19 5.91
C VAL A 188 -8.21 -2.44 4.60
N PHE A 189 -8.43 -3.09 3.45
CA PHE A 189 -8.35 -2.43 2.14
C PHE A 189 -9.43 -1.36 1.94
N PHE A 190 -10.61 -1.54 2.53
CA PHE A 190 -11.62 -0.48 2.48
C PHE A 190 -11.13 0.79 3.19
N THR A 191 -10.47 0.69 4.34
CA THR A 191 -9.88 1.88 5.00
C THR A 191 -8.79 2.54 4.16
N HIS A 192 -7.99 1.74 3.42
CA HIS A 192 -7.04 2.26 2.44
C HIS A 192 -7.74 3.06 1.35
N GLN A 193 -8.86 2.57 0.81
CA GLN A 193 -9.62 3.30 -0.23
C GLN A 193 -10.22 4.61 0.31
N VAL A 194 -10.67 4.62 1.56
CA VAL A 194 -11.12 5.85 2.22
C VAL A 194 -9.95 6.84 2.36
N GLY A 195 -8.75 6.36 2.75
CA GLY A 195 -7.53 7.18 2.76
C GLY A 195 -7.19 7.72 1.38
N SER A 196 -7.28 6.88 0.35
CA SER A 196 -7.06 7.23 -1.05
C SER A 196 -7.99 8.34 -1.54
N PHE A 197 -9.27 8.25 -1.19
CA PHE A 197 -10.24 9.30 -1.48
C PHE A 197 -9.81 10.64 -0.86
N PHE A 198 -9.47 10.64 0.42
CA PHE A 198 -9.04 11.88 1.09
C PHE A 198 -7.72 12.41 0.54
N GLY A 199 -6.76 11.56 0.19
CA GLY A 199 -5.49 11.97 -0.41
C GLY A 199 -5.66 12.65 -1.76
N GLY A 200 -6.50 12.09 -2.61
CA GLY A 200 -6.83 12.68 -3.91
C GLY A 200 -7.66 13.96 -3.79
N TRP A 201 -8.76 13.91 -3.02
CA TRP A 201 -9.67 15.02 -2.87
C TRP A 201 -9.04 16.23 -2.16
N LEU A 202 -8.43 16.03 -0.99
CA LEU A 202 -7.83 17.13 -0.23
C LEU A 202 -6.62 17.72 -0.94
N GLY A 203 -5.86 16.91 -1.71
CA GLY A 203 -4.78 17.41 -2.55
C GLY A 203 -5.27 18.41 -3.59
N GLY A 204 -6.33 18.06 -4.33
CA GLY A 204 -6.95 18.97 -5.30
C GLY A 204 -7.58 20.20 -4.66
N LEU A 205 -8.41 19.99 -3.63
CA LEU A 205 -9.07 21.09 -2.91
C LEU A 205 -8.06 22.11 -2.35
N ASN A 206 -6.98 21.64 -1.74
CA ASN A 206 -5.96 22.54 -1.22
C ASN A 206 -5.30 23.35 -2.34
N HIS A 207 -4.97 22.71 -3.47
CA HIS A 207 -4.39 23.39 -4.61
C HIS A 207 -5.35 24.43 -5.19
N ASP A 208 -6.63 24.09 -5.35
CA ASP A 208 -7.65 25.01 -5.87
C ASP A 208 -7.85 26.26 -4.99
N LEU A 209 -7.73 26.09 -3.66
CA LEU A 209 -7.92 27.17 -2.69
C LEU A 209 -6.67 28.01 -2.45
N THR A 210 -5.47 27.43 -2.54
CA THR A 210 -4.21 28.07 -2.10
C THR A 210 -3.17 28.21 -3.21
N GLY A 211 -3.37 27.57 -4.36
CA GLY A 211 -2.40 27.53 -5.46
C GLY A 211 -1.15 26.68 -5.17
N ASN A 212 -1.14 25.87 -4.10
CA ASN A 212 0.00 25.05 -3.73
C ASN A 212 -0.41 23.78 -2.98
N TYR A 213 0.56 22.87 -2.72
CA TYR A 213 0.35 21.60 -2.03
C TYR A 213 0.96 21.55 -0.62
N ASN A 214 1.47 22.69 -0.09
CA ASN A 214 2.27 22.70 1.14
C ASN A 214 1.56 22.10 2.35
N ALA A 215 0.29 22.45 2.55
CA ALA A 215 -0.48 21.92 3.69
C ALA A 215 -0.64 20.40 3.60
N ILE A 216 -0.86 19.85 2.42
CA ILE A 216 -1.05 18.40 2.25
C ILE A 216 0.26 17.63 2.39
N TRP A 217 1.39 18.21 2.00
CA TRP A 217 2.70 17.63 2.31
C TRP A 217 2.92 17.53 3.83
N ILE A 218 2.60 18.60 4.59
CA ILE A 218 2.70 18.59 6.06
C ILE A 218 1.75 17.53 6.64
N VAL A 219 0.51 17.44 6.16
CA VAL A 219 -0.44 16.40 6.57
C VAL A 219 0.12 15.00 6.28
N SER A 220 0.75 14.78 5.11
CA SER A 220 1.37 13.49 4.78
C SER A 220 2.50 13.10 5.74
N ILE A 221 3.32 14.08 6.17
CA ILE A 221 4.38 13.86 7.17
C ILE A 221 3.76 13.50 8.53
N ALA A 222 2.76 14.27 8.98
CA ALA A 222 2.06 14.00 10.23
C ALA A 222 1.38 12.63 10.24
N LEU A 223 0.77 12.24 9.12
CA LEU A 223 0.19 10.91 8.93
C LEU A 223 1.24 9.80 8.96
N SER A 224 2.46 10.03 8.41
CA SER A 224 3.56 9.05 8.55
C SER A 224 3.92 8.81 10.02
N ALA A 225 4.07 9.89 10.81
CA ALA A 225 4.34 9.79 12.24
C ALA A 225 3.19 9.08 12.98
N PHE A 226 1.94 9.43 12.65
CA PHE A 226 0.77 8.75 13.18
C PHE A 226 0.77 7.26 12.85
N ALA A 227 1.08 6.87 11.60
CA ALA A 227 1.16 5.47 11.21
C ALA A 227 2.25 4.71 11.99
N VAL A 228 3.42 5.31 12.21
CA VAL A 228 4.45 4.71 13.07
C VAL A 228 3.92 4.46 14.48
N LEU A 229 3.24 5.45 15.07
CA LEU A 229 2.68 5.34 16.42
C LEU A 229 1.63 4.25 16.52
N VAL A 230 0.66 4.20 15.61
CA VAL A 230 -0.41 3.18 15.69
C VAL A 230 0.11 1.76 15.50
N HIS A 231 1.15 1.57 14.67
CA HIS A 231 1.74 0.24 14.50
C HIS A 231 2.52 -0.26 15.72
N PHE A 232 2.89 0.62 16.63
CA PHE A 232 3.49 0.20 17.90
C PHE A 232 2.54 -0.65 18.76
N TRP A 233 1.23 -0.43 18.63
CA TRP A 233 0.20 -1.21 19.34
C TRP A 233 -0.41 -2.34 18.49
N VAL A 234 0.13 -2.58 17.30
CA VAL A 234 -0.29 -3.72 16.49
C VAL A 234 0.44 -4.95 17.00
N ASP A 235 -0.34 -5.93 17.47
CA ASP A 235 0.12 -7.27 17.78
C ASP A 235 -0.28 -8.22 16.64
N GLU A 236 0.54 -9.21 16.36
CA GLU A 236 0.28 -10.24 15.36
C GLU A 236 -0.02 -11.62 15.98
N GLU A 237 -0.35 -11.64 17.28
CA GLU A 237 -0.77 -12.86 17.97
C GLU A 237 -2.10 -13.39 17.45
N HIS A 238 -2.24 -14.71 17.48
CA HIS A 238 -3.45 -15.38 17.00
C HIS A 238 -4.62 -15.12 17.95
N VAL A 239 -5.74 -14.64 17.41
CA VAL A 239 -6.91 -14.19 18.19
C VAL A 239 -7.99 -15.26 18.27
N ILE A 240 -8.06 -16.14 17.27
CA ILE A 240 -9.04 -17.22 17.21
C ILE A 240 -8.41 -18.45 17.81
N HIS A 241 -8.58 -18.65 19.11
CA HIS A 241 -8.16 -19.89 19.77
C HIS A 241 -9.11 -21.02 19.39
N ASP A 242 -8.56 -22.12 18.92
CA ASP A 242 -9.27 -23.38 18.61
C ASP A 242 -9.86 -24.03 19.86
#